data_93dd126abef7b8c3985d4f880b4d8625
#
_entry.id   93dd126abef7b8c3985d4f880b4d8625
#
_cell.length_a   1.000
_cell.length_b   1.000
_cell.length_c   1.000
_cell.angle_alpha   90.00
_cell.angle_beta   90.00
_cell.angle_gamma   90.00
#
_symmetry.space_group_name_H-M   'P 1'
#
loop_
_entity.id
_entity.type
_entity.pdbx_description
1 polymer ?
#
loop_
_entity_poly.entity_id
_entity_poly.type
_entity_poly.pdbx_seq_one_letter_code
_entity_poly.pdbx_strand_id
1 'polypeptide(L)' 'MDIDRILSRFKRNGYNVTRCASGKIMVKQPNGFIELFDSYNAAYKHYFE' A
#
# COMPACT_ATOMS: atom_id res chain seq x y z
N MET A 1 7.58 7.27 8.78
CA MET A 1 6.70 6.32 9.44
C MET A 1 7.20 4.91 9.23
N ASP A 2 7.03 4.07 10.23
CA ASP A 2 7.47 2.68 10.20
C ASP A 2 6.68 1.88 9.17
N ILE A 3 7.37 1.06 8.36
CA ILE A 3 6.73 0.25 7.32
C ILE A 3 5.70 -0.71 7.92
N ASP A 4 6.01 -1.31 9.07
CA ASP A 4 5.07 -2.24 9.71
C ASP A 4 3.76 -1.55 10.08
N ARG A 5 3.82 -0.30 10.51
CA ARG A 5 2.62 0.47 10.83
C ARG A 5 1.81 0.79 9.58
N ILE A 6 2.50 1.13 8.49
CA ILE A 6 1.86 1.39 7.21
C ILE A 6 1.10 0.14 6.74
N LEU A 7 1.79 -1.00 6.74
CA LEU A 7 1.18 -2.26 6.30
C LEU A 7 0.01 -2.66 7.18
N SER A 8 0.14 -2.46 8.50
CA SER A 8 -0.95 -2.79 9.43
C SER A 8 -2.20 -1.96 9.14
N ARG A 9 -2.00 -0.68 8.83
CA ARG A 9 -3.14 0.19 8.54
C ARG A 9 -3.85 -0.21 7.25
N PHE A 10 -3.06 -0.53 6.21
CA PHE A 10 -3.65 -1.02 4.96
C PHE A 10 -4.43 -2.30 5.20
N LYS A 11 -3.84 -3.24 5.91
CA LYS A 11 -4.47 -4.53 6.17
C LYS A 11 -5.78 -4.37 6.94
N ARG A 12 -5.78 -3.52 7.96
CA ARG A 12 -6.99 -3.27 8.76
C ARG A 12 -8.12 -2.68 7.94
N ASN A 13 -7.79 -1.97 6.88
CA ASN A 13 -8.77 -1.36 5.99
C ASN A 13 -9.10 -2.21 4.77
N GLY A 14 -8.63 -3.46 4.75
CA GLY A 14 -8.98 -4.41 3.70
C GLY A 14 -8.13 -4.32 2.44
N TYR A 15 -7.01 -3.61 2.48
CA TYR A 15 -6.10 -3.50 1.34
C TYR A 15 -5.07 -4.61 1.38
N ASN A 16 -4.61 -5.04 0.21
CA ASN A 16 -3.47 -5.94 0.08
C ASN A 16 -2.30 -5.16 -0.51
N VAL A 17 -1.17 -5.17 0.17
CA VAL A 17 0.04 -4.46 -0.26
C VAL A 17 1.13 -5.45 -0.56
N THR A 18 1.71 -5.37 -1.75
CA THR A 18 2.76 -6.29 -2.20
C THR A 18 3.91 -5.48 -2.81
N ARG A 19 5.13 -5.88 -2.49
CA ARG A 19 6.31 -5.29 -3.12
C ARG A 19 6.64 -6.09 -4.37
N CYS A 20 6.66 -5.41 -5.51
CA CYS A 20 6.99 -6.04 -6.79
C CYS A 20 8.49 -6.24 -6.95
N ALA A 21 8.88 -7.13 -7.87
CA ALA A 21 10.29 -7.38 -8.16
C ALA A 21 11.01 -6.12 -8.63
N SER A 22 10.29 -5.20 -9.27
CA SER A 22 10.85 -3.93 -9.76
C SER A 22 11.11 -2.92 -8.64
N GLY A 23 10.65 -3.22 -7.42
CA GLY A 23 10.72 -2.29 -6.30
C GLY A 23 9.49 -1.43 -6.13
N LYS A 24 8.57 -1.46 -7.07
CA LYS A 24 7.28 -0.77 -6.93
C LYS A 24 6.40 -1.43 -5.88
N ILE A 25 5.54 -0.62 -5.29
CA ILE A 25 4.58 -1.11 -4.29
C ILE A 25 3.22 -1.21 -4.96
N MET A 26 2.65 -2.41 -4.94
CA MET A 26 1.33 -2.66 -5.51
C MET A 26 0.30 -2.69 -4.40
N VAL A 27 -0.74 -1.87 -4.53
CA VAL A 27 -1.83 -1.83 -3.55
C VAL A 27 -3.11 -2.26 -4.22
N LYS A 28 -3.71 -3.33 -3.69
CA LYS A 28 -5.00 -3.82 -4.15
C LYS A 28 -6.07 -3.37 -3.15
N GLN A 29 -7.02 -2.58 -3.61
CA GLN A 29 -8.10 -2.07 -2.79
C GLN A 29 -9.15 -3.15 -2.51
N PRO A 30 -9.99 -2.96 -1.50
CA PRO A 30 -11.05 -3.94 -1.19
C PRO A 30 -11.97 -4.22 -2.36
N ASN A 31 -12.17 -3.24 -3.25
CA ASN A 31 -13.00 -3.42 -4.44
C ASN A 31 -12.27 -4.13 -5.59
N GLY A 32 -11.01 -4.53 -5.38
CA GLY A 32 -10.21 -5.21 -6.39
C GLY A 32 -9.38 -4.29 -7.27
N PHE A 33 -9.55 -2.99 -7.15
CA PHE A 33 -8.78 -2.02 -7.94
C PHE A 33 -7.31 -2.02 -7.50
N ILE A 34 -6.39 -2.01 -8.48
CA ILE A 34 -4.95 -2.09 -8.21
C ILE A 34 -4.26 -0.82 -8.66
N GLU A 35 -3.39 -0.27 -7.80
CA GLU A 35 -2.55 0.87 -8.15
C GLU A 35 -1.10 0.60 -7.74
N LEU A 36 -0.17 1.22 -8.47
CA LEU A 36 1.26 1.10 -8.20
C LEU A 36 1.82 2.40 -7.66
N PHE A 37 2.74 2.29 -6.71
CA PHE A 37 3.39 3.45 -6.09
C PHE A 37 4.89 3.21 -6.02
N ASP A 38 5.66 4.30 -5.91
CA ASP A 38 7.12 4.21 -5.85
C ASP A 38 7.64 3.76 -4.49
N SER A 39 6.84 3.97 -3.43
CA SER A 39 7.25 3.61 -2.08
C SER A 39 6.04 3.38 -1.19
N TYR A 40 6.29 2.75 -0.03
CA TYR A 40 5.24 2.58 0.97
C TYR A 40 4.70 3.93 1.44
N ASN A 41 5.57 4.91 1.64
CA ASN A 41 5.16 6.24 2.06
C ASN A 41 4.27 6.91 1.02
N ALA A 42 4.61 6.77 -0.26
CA ALA A 42 3.80 7.34 -1.33
C ALA A 42 2.40 6.75 -1.34
N ALA A 43 2.30 5.42 -1.17
CA ALA A 43 1.01 4.74 -1.11
C ALA A 43 0.22 5.23 0.11
N TYR A 44 0.86 5.30 1.26
CA TYR A 44 0.22 5.72 2.49
C TYR A 44 -0.36 7.13 2.37
N LYS A 45 0.43 8.05 1.83
CA LYS A 45 -0.03 9.44 1.64
C LYS A 45 -1.23 9.51 0.70
N HIS A 46 -1.22 8.70 -0.34
CA HIS A 46 -2.30 8.71 -1.32
C HIS A 46 -3.63 8.30 -0.70
N TYR A 47 -3.62 7.29 0.17
CA TYR A 47 -4.87 6.74 0.71
C TYR A 47 -5.28 7.31 2.06
N PHE A 48 -4.34 7.74 2.87
CA PHE A 48 -4.63 8.11 4.26
C PHE A 48 -4.26 9.55 4.64
N GLU A 49 -3.71 10.33 3.71
CA GLU A 49 -3.40 11.75 3.98
C GLU A 49 -3.97 12.70 2.92
#